data_034e811da7c6503dbc061798e6b56f2d
#
_entry.id   034e811da7c6503dbc061798e6b56f2d
#
_cell.length_a   1.000
_cell.length_b   1.000
_cell.length_c   1.000
_cell.angle_alpha   90.00
_cell.angle_beta   90.00
_cell.angle_gamma   90.00
#
_symmetry.space_group_name_H-M   'P 1'
#
loop_
_entity.id
_entity.type
_entity.pdbx_description
1 polymer ?
#
loop_
_entity_poly.entity_id
_entity_poly.type
_entity_poly.pdbx_seq_one_letter_code
_entity_poly.pdbx_strand_id
1 'polypeptide(L)'
;MIRLCPITHGNLWQLAALDVLPHQQEWVSSVSVSLMQAYCTLAGGGTALPLGIYEDDVPVGFAMIEFDDLPDTENAPIAAGNYCIRRFLIDARYQRQGVGRRAFAALLDYIRTLPCGPAPLCWISYHTDNPVAARLYASFGFVPNGEKDGIEDIAVLKL
;
A
#
# COMPACT_ATOMS: atom_id res chain seq x y z
N MET A 1 -13.37 6.30 -13.39
CA MET A 1 -12.84 4.89 -13.29
C MET A 1 -11.50 4.93 -12.58
N ILE A 2 -11.24 3.98 -11.65
CA ILE A 2 -9.92 3.92 -10.98
C ILE A 2 -8.89 3.28 -11.90
N ARG A 3 -7.70 3.89 -11.97
CA ARG A 3 -6.52 3.37 -12.67
C ARG A 3 -5.31 3.43 -11.74
N LEU A 4 -4.43 2.43 -11.85
CA LEU A 4 -3.12 2.39 -11.21
C LEU A 4 -2.07 2.71 -12.26
N CYS A 5 -1.23 3.69 -11.99
CA CYS A 5 -0.22 4.18 -12.94
C CYS A 5 1.18 4.18 -12.30
N PRO A 6 2.22 3.75 -13.03
CA PRO A 6 3.59 3.90 -12.54
C PRO A 6 3.94 5.36 -12.27
N ILE A 7 4.90 5.55 -11.35
CA ILE A 7 5.46 6.87 -11.09
C ILE A 7 6.47 7.20 -12.19
N THR A 8 6.35 8.39 -12.76
CA THR A 8 7.22 8.90 -13.81
C THR A 8 7.60 10.35 -13.53
N HIS A 9 8.56 10.90 -14.24
CA HIS A 9 8.86 12.34 -14.15
C HIS A 9 7.65 13.21 -14.47
N GLY A 10 6.74 12.73 -15.33
CA GLY A 10 5.55 13.48 -15.75
C GLY A 10 4.47 13.61 -14.67
N ASN A 11 4.42 12.69 -13.70
CA ASN A 11 3.39 12.69 -12.66
C ASN A 11 3.94 12.79 -11.22
N LEU A 12 5.26 12.77 -11.06
CA LEU A 12 5.92 12.75 -9.75
C LEU A 12 5.42 13.88 -8.84
N TRP A 13 5.44 15.10 -9.32
CA TRP A 13 5.11 16.27 -8.49
C TRP A 13 3.63 16.32 -8.09
N GLN A 14 2.74 15.87 -8.96
CA GLN A 14 1.32 15.78 -8.64
C GLN A 14 1.06 14.74 -7.55
N LEU A 15 1.74 13.60 -7.64
CA LEU A 15 1.61 12.53 -6.65
C LEU A 15 2.29 12.88 -5.33
N ALA A 16 3.46 13.52 -5.37
CA ALA A 16 4.16 13.98 -4.17
C ALA A 16 3.40 15.05 -3.37
N ALA A 17 2.48 15.77 -4.04
CA ALA A 17 1.63 16.77 -3.41
C ALA A 17 0.36 16.19 -2.74
N LEU A 18 0.09 14.89 -2.92
CA LEU A 18 -1.02 14.22 -2.22
C LEU A 18 -0.72 14.08 -0.74
N ASP A 19 -1.70 14.37 0.10
CA ASP A 19 -1.56 14.24 1.54
C ASP A 19 -2.88 13.76 2.18
N VAL A 20 -2.74 13.11 3.31
CA VAL A 20 -3.86 12.67 4.14
C VAL A 20 -4.27 13.77 5.13
N LEU A 21 -5.35 13.57 5.86
CA LEU A 21 -5.74 14.49 6.93
C LEU A 21 -4.65 14.53 8.01
N PRO A 22 -4.43 15.70 8.69
CA PRO A 22 -3.34 15.86 9.65
C PRO A 22 -3.25 14.77 10.71
N HIS A 23 -4.37 14.32 11.26
CA HIS A 23 -4.40 13.24 12.25
C HIS A 23 -4.08 11.84 11.70
N GLN A 24 -4.01 11.70 10.38
CA GLN A 24 -3.66 10.44 9.70
C GLN A 24 -2.18 10.35 9.34
N GLN A 25 -1.44 11.46 9.42
CA GLN A 25 -0.02 11.51 9.05
C GLN A 25 0.86 10.61 9.94
N GLU A 26 0.40 10.28 11.15
CA GLU A 26 1.06 9.31 12.01
C GLU A 26 0.88 7.86 11.54
N TRP A 27 -0.13 7.59 10.72
CA TRP A 27 -0.50 6.25 10.29
C TRP A 27 0.07 5.85 8.94
N VAL A 28 0.51 6.81 8.14
CA VAL A 28 1.04 6.54 6.80
C VAL A 28 2.10 7.56 6.43
N SER A 29 3.22 7.07 5.90
CA SER A 29 4.29 7.93 5.37
C SER A 29 3.82 8.68 4.13
N SER A 30 4.36 9.89 3.92
CA SER A 30 4.10 10.67 2.71
C SER A 30 4.54 9.93 1.45
N VAL A 31 4.02 10.35 0.30
CA VAL A 31 4.43 9.81 -1.00
C VAL A 31 5.93 9.96 -1.22
N SER A 32 6.51 11.11 -0.88
CA SER A 32 7.96 11.36 -1.04
C SER A 32 8.80 10.40 -0.20
N VAL A 33 8.46 10.19 1.07
CA VAL A 33 9.16 9.22 1.93
C VAL A 33 8.99 7.81 1.38
N SER A 34 7.80 7.45 0.93
CA SER A 34 7.52 6.12 0.36
C SER A 34 8.34 5.86 -0.90
N LEU A 35 8.54 6.86 -1.76
CA LEU A 35 9.39 6.75 -2.94
C LEU A 35 10.88 6.60 -2.59
N MET A 36 11.36 7.28 -1.54
CA MET A 36 12.72 7.06 -1.03
C MET A 36 12.89 5.63 -0.49
N GLN A 37 11.91 5.11 0.23
CA GLN A 37 11.92 3.72 0.70
C GLN A 37 11.91 2.73 -0.48
N ALA A 38 11.07 2.96 -1.49
CA ALA A 38 11.06 2.13 -2.70
C ALA A 38 12.44 2.11 -3.37
N TYR A 39 13.10 3.27 -3.48
CA TYR A 39 14.46 3.34 -4.00
C TYR A 39 15.44 2.50 -3.17
N CYS A 40 15.40 2.59 -1.83
CA CYS A 40 16.26 1.80 -0.95
C CYS A 40 16.01 0.30 -1.11
N THR A 41 14.75 -0.13 -1.18
CA THR A 41 14.37 -1.53 -1.42
C THR A 41 14.96 -2.03 -2.74
N LEU A 42 14.78 -1.28 -3.84
CA LEU A 42 15.27 -1.64 -5.17
C LEU A 42 16.81 -1.65 -5.22
N ALA A 43 17.48 -0.68 -4.59
CA ALA A 43 18.93 -0.60 -4.52
C ALA A 43 19.53 -1.76 -3.71
N GLY A 44 18.80 -2.27 -2.72
CA GLY A 44 19.15 -3.47 -1.94
C GLY A 44 18.86 -4.80 -2.65
N GLY A 45 18.32 -4.76 -3.87
CA GLY A 45 17.97 -5.96 -4.64
C GLY A 45 16.57 -6.52 -4.35
N GLY A 46 15.77 -5.81 -3.55
CA GLY A 46 14.36 -6.14 -3.30
C GLY A 46 13.42 -5.66 -4.40
N THR A 47 12.13 -5.84 -4.19
CA THR A 47 11.08 -5.49 -5.14
C THR A 47 10.10 -4.50 -4.52
N ALA A 48 9.95 -3.33 -5.13
CA ALA A 48 8.97 -2.33 -4.76
C ALA A 48 8.28 -1.78 -6.02
N LEU A 49 6.96 -1.67 -5.97
CA LEU A 49 6.11 -1.13 -7.03
C LEU A 49 5.30 0.05 -6.49
N PRO A 50 5.84 1.27 -6.55
CA PRO A 50 5.07 2.48 -6.23
C PRO A 50 4.11 2.82 -7.37
N LEU A 51 2.84 3.10 -7.04
CA LEU A 51 1.75 3.32 -7.98
C LEU A 51 0.95 4.57 -7.59
N GLY A 52 0.73 5.46 -8.54
CA GLY A 52 -0.27 6.51 -8.41
C GLY A 52 -1.68 5.94 -8.64
N ILE A 53 -2.62 6.35 -7.81
CA ILE A 53 -4.04 6.01 -7.95
C ILE A 53 -4.75 7.19 -8.58
N TYR A 54 -5.41 6.95 -9.70
CA TYR A 54 -6.15 7.95 -10.45
C TYR A 54 -7.64 7.61 -10.52
N GLU A 55 -8.48 8.60 -10.37
CA GLU A 55 -9.88 8.53 -10.77
C GLU A 55 -10.02 9.36 -12.06
N ASP A 56 -10.27 8.66 -13.17
CA ASP A 56 -10.13 9.20 -14.52
C ASP A 56 -8.72 9.78 -14.74
N ASP A 57 -8.57 11.08 -14.90
CA ASP A 57 -7.26 11.71 -15.09
C ASP A 57 -6.76 12.48 -13.85
N VAL A 58 -7.48 12.37 -12.73
CA VAL A 58 -7.16 13.08 -11.49
C VAL A 58 -6.41 12.16 -10.54
N PRO A 59 -5.22 12.54 -10.04
CA PRO A 59 -4.53 11.78 -9.01
C PRO A 59 -5.27 11.92 -7.68
N VAL A 60 -5.72 10.80 -7.12
CA VAL A 60 -6.53 10.75 -5.90
C VAL A 60 -5.87 10.02 -4.74
N GLY A 61 -4.78 9.30 -5.01
CA GLY A 61 -4.08 8.52 -3.98
C GLY A 61 -2.79 7.91 -4.46
N PHE A 62 -2.19 7.14 -3.58
CA PHE A 62 -0.94 6.43 -3.80
C PHE A 62 -0.97 5.06 -3.13
N ALA A 63 -0.35 4.08 -3.76
CA ALA A 63 -0.10 2.76 -3.18
C ALA A 63 1.34 2.33 -3.46
N MET A 64 1.89 1.48 -2.59
CA MET A 64 3.17 0.82 -2.81
C MET A 64 3.04 -0.65 -2.43
N ILE A 65 3.41 -1.51 -3.36
CA ILE A 65 3.47 -2.95 -3.18
C ILE A 65 4.93 -3.34 -3.05
N GLU A 66 5.23 -4.25 -2.14
CA GLU A 66 6.51 -4.96 -2.05
C GLU A 66 6.27 -6.46 -2.22
N PHE A 67 7.30 -7.19 -2.62
CA PHE A 67 7.21 -8.62 -2.84
C PHE A 67 8.49 -9.30 -2.37
N ASP A 68 8.35 -10.41 -1.64
CA ASP A 68 9.44 -11.25 -1.16
C ASP A 68 10.54 -10.42 -0.48
N ASP A 69 10.15 -9.71 0.57
CA ASP A 69 11.03 -8.81 1.29
C ASP A 69 12.30 -9.52 1.79
N LEU A 70 13.42 -8.83 1.65
CA LEU A 70 14.73 -9.39 1.99
C LEU A 70 14.86 -9.68 3.50
N PRO A 71 15.60 -10.74 3.86
CA PRO A 71 15.77 -11.19 5.25
C PRO A 71 16.35 -10.14 6.22
N ASP A 72 17.06 -9.15 5.69
CA ASP A 72 17.75 -8.12 6.48
C ASP A 72 16.88 -6.91 6.81
N THR A 73 15.63 -6.92 6.39
CA THR A 73 14.66 -5.90 6.77
C THR A 73 14.00 -6.29 8.10
N GLU A 74 13.63 -5.32 8.93
CA GLU A 74 12.91 -5.54 10.19
C GLU A 74 11.45 -6.02 9.96
N ASN A 75 11.21 -6.68 8.83
CA ASN A 75 9.90 -7.16 8.45
C ASN A 75 9.51 -8.43 9.18
N ALA A 76 8.20 -8.60 9.36
CA ALA A 76 7.64 -9.80 9.94
C ALA A 76 7.94 -11.04 9.07
N PRO A 77 8.00 -12.26 9.67
CA PRO A 77 8.26 -13.50 8.93
C PRO A 77 7.34 -13.76 7.75
N ILE A 78 6.13 -13.20 7.79
CA ILE A 78 5.14 -13.28 6.70
C ILE A 78 5.61 -12.63 5.39
N ALA A 79 6.63 -11.76 5.42
CA ALA A 79 7.09 -11.03 4.25
C ALA A 79 7.72 -11.95 3.18
N ALA A 80 8.42 -13.02 3.61
CA ALA A 80 9.12 -13.92 2.71
C ALA A 80 8.14 -14.63 1.75
N GLY A 81 8.36 -14.47 0.44
CA GLY A 81 7.58 -15.12 -0.61
C GLY A 81 6.14 -14.61 -0.78
N ASN A 82 5.78 -13.49 -0.16
CA ASN A 82 4.43 -12.93 -0.19
C ASN A 82 4.41 -11.48 -0.66
N TYR A 83 3.24 -11.04 -1.14
CA TYR A 83 2.98 -9.62 -1.43
C TYR A 83 2.70 -8.86 -0.14
N CYS A 84 3.21 -7.63 -0.07
CA CYS A 84 2.90 -6.65 0.96
C CYS A 84 2.26 -5.42 0.32
N ILE A 85 1.14 -4.95 0.86
CA ILE A 85 0.67 -3.59 0.59
C ILE A 85 1.37 -2.68 1.61
N ARG A 86 2.55 -2.17 1.24
CA ARG A 86 3.39 -1.35 2.12
C ARG A 86 2.80 0.03 2.37
N ARG A 87 2.10 0.59 1.38
CA ARG A 87 1.44 1.90 1.48
C ARG A 87 0.11 1.88 0.75
N PHE A 88 -0.86 2.51 1.36
CA PHE A 88 -2.14 2.82 0.74
C PHE A 88 -2.67 4.11 1.36
N LEU A 89 -2.80 5.15 0.56
CA LEU A 89 -3.37 6.42 1.00
C LEU A 89 -4.30 7.01 -0.06
N ILE A 90 -5.32 7.69 0.40
CA ILE A 90 -6.21 8.54 -0.43
C ILE A 90 -6.07 9.96 0.09
N ASP A 91 -5.84 10.87 -0.83
CA ASP A 91 -5.73 12.30 -0.52
C ASP A 91 -6.97 12.81 0.21
N ALA A 92 -6.75 13.68 1.19
CA ALA A 92 -7.80 14.20 2.08
C ALA A 92 -9.01 14.74 1.32
N ARG A 93 -8.79 15.35 0.16
CA ARG A 93 -9.84 15.95 -0.70
C ARG A 93 -10.81 14.91 -1.27
N TYR A 94 -10.39 13.65 -1.39
CA TYR A 94 -11.15 12.57 -2.03
C TYR A 94 -11.60 11.48 -1.06
N GLN A 95 -11.32 11.66 0.23
CA GLN A 95 -11.79 10.74 1.27
C GLN A 95 -13.30 10.84 1.47
N ARG A 96 -13.90 9.77 2.06
CA ARG A 96 -15.34 9.66 2.38
C ARG A 96 -16.29 9.73 1.16
N GLN A 97 -15.76 9.57 -0.05
CA GLN A 97 -16.50 9.54 -1.31
C GLN A 97 -16.51 8.16 -1.97
N GLY A 98 -16.15 7.13 -1.20
CA GLY A 98 -16.04 5.76 -1.70
C GLY A 98 -14.79 5.50 -2.56
N VAL A 99 -13.95 6.50 -2.80
CA VAL A 99 -12.72 6.39 -3.60
C VAL A 99 -11.79 5.33 -3.02
N GLY A 100 -11.55 5.35 -1.70
CA GLY A 100 -10.67 4.39 -1.02
C GLY A 100 -11.08 2.94 -1.26
N ARG A 101 -12.39 2.64 -1.20
CA ARG A 101 -12.87 1.28 -1.45
C ARG A 101 -12.66 0.86 -2.91
N ARG A 102 -12.96 1.74 -3.87
CA ARG A 102 -12.76 1.44 -5.31
C ARG A 102 -11.27 1.30 -5.64
N ALA A 103 -10.44 2.17 -5.07
CA ALA A 103 -8.99 2.13 -5.25
C ALA A 103 -8.37 0.85 -4.67
N PHE A 104 -8.80 0.44 -3.47
CA PHE A 104 -8.31 -0.77 -2.84
C PHE A 104 -8.73 -2.03 -3.60
N ALA A 105 -9.96 -2.06 -4.15
CA ALA A 105 -10.41 -3.14 -5.03
C ALA A 105 -9.50 -3.25 -6.26
N ALA A 106 -9.24 -2.15 -6.96
CA ALA A 106 -8.35 -2.13 -8.12
C ALA A 106 -6.92 -2.56 -7.79
N LEU A 107 -6.41 -2.17 -6.60
CA LEU A 107 -5.10 -2.60 -6.12
C LEU A 107 -5.04 -4.12 -5.90
N LEU A 108 -6.05 -4.70 -5.27
CA LEU A 108 -6.13 -6.15 -5.06
C LEU A 108 -6.27 -6.92 -6.38
N ASP A 109 -7.06 -6.41 -7.32
CA ASP A 109 -7.18 -7.03 -8.64
C ASP A 109 -5.83 -7.00 -9.38
N TYR A 110 -5.06 -5.92 -9.25
CA TYR A 110 -3.70 -5.85 -9.78
C TYR A 110 -2.76 -6.86 -9.10
N ILE A 111 -2.77 -6.96 -7.77
CA ILE A 111 -1.94 -7.93 -7.03
C ILE A 111 -2.29 -9.37 -7.44
N ARG A 112 -3.56 -9.68 -7.67
CA ARG A 112 -4.01 -11.00 -8.14
C ARG A 112 -3.51 -11.38 -9.53
N THR A 113 -3.03 -10.42 -10.32
CA THR A 113 -2.30 -10.74 -11.57
C THR A 113 -0.89 -11.26 -11.31
N LEU A 114 -0.42 -11.24 -10.06
CA LEU A 114 0.89 -11.70 -9.60
C LEU A 114 2.06 -11.02 -10.35
N PRO A 115 2.12 -9.69 -10.37
CA PRO A 115 3.03 -8.93 -11.24
C PRO A 115 4.52 -9.15 -10.91
N CYS A 116 4.85 -9.63 -9.71
CA CYS A 116 6.23 -9.89 -9.27
C CYS A 116 6.54 -11.39 -9.18
N GLY A 117 5.56 -12.26 -9.38
CA GLY A 117 5.71 -13.71 -9.26
C GLY A 117 4.63 -14.35 -8.39
N PRO A 118 4.57 -15.70 -8.36
CA PRO A 118 3.57 -16.41 -7.59
C PRO A 118 3.77 -16.25 -6.09
N ALA A 119 2.68 -16.05 -5.38
CA ALA A 119 2.65 -16.01 -3.92
C ALA A 119 1.30 -16.52 -3.39
N PRO A 120 1.28 -17.20 -2.24
CA PRO A 120 0.03 -17.69 -1.65
C PRO A 120 -0.76 -16.60 -0.92
N LEU A 121 -0.10 -15.54 -0.47
CA LEU A 121 -0.67 -14.54 0.41
C LEU A 121 -0.33 -13.11 -0.01
N CYS A 122 -1.23 -12.20 0.36
CA CYS A 122 -0.94 -10.77 0.48
C CYS A 122 -1.13 -10.37 1.93
N TRP A 123 -0.21 -9.58 2.48
CA TRP A 123 -0.32 -9.04 3.83
C TRP A 123 -0.28 -7.52 3.85
N ILE A 124 -0.79 -6.95 4.93
CA ILE A 124 -0.80 -5.52 5.18
C ILE A 124 -0.61 -5.29 6.68
N SER A 125 0.11 -4.25 7.05
CA SER A 125 0.14 -3.77 8.42
C SER A 125 -0.60 -2.43 8.55
N TYR A 126 -1.18 -2.17 9.70
CA TYR A 126 -1.89 -0.94 9.98
C TYR A 126 -1.85 -0.60 11.47
N HIS A 127 -1.82 0.68 11.76
CA HIS A 127 -1.81 1.17 13.13
C HIS A 127 -3.08 0.72 13.88
N THR A 128 -2.92 0.19 15.09
CA THR A 128 -4.02 -0.33 15.92
C THR A 128 -5.12 0.73 16.14
N ASP A 129 -4.75 2.00 16.21
CA ASP A 129 -5.66 3.14 16.39
C ASP A 129 -6.29 3.65 15.09
N ASN A 130 -6.15 2.88 13.98
CA ASN A 130 -6.76 3.22 12.70
C ASN A 130 -7.93 2.28 12.36
N PRO A 131 -9.13 2.47 12.98
CA PRO A 131 -10.26 1.59 12.76
C PRO A 131 -10.86 1.70 11.36
N VAL A 132 -10.60 2.79 10.65
CA VAL A 132 -11.06 2.98 9.26
C VAL A 132 -10.33 2.02 8.34
N ALA A 133 -9.00 1.94 8.46
CA ALA A 133 -8.17 1.01 7.71
C ALA A 133 -8.53 -0.44 8.07
N ALA A 134 -8.62 -0.77 9.36
CA ALA A 134 -8.97 -2.10 9.83
C ALA A 134 -10.30 -2.60 9.21
N ARG A 135 -11.34 -1.76 9.22
CA ARG A 135 -12.63 -2.09 8.60
C ARG A 135 -12.57 -2.22 7.09
N LEU A 136 -11.81 -1.36 6.43
CA LEU A 136 -11.62 -1.45 4.99
C LEU A 136 -10.99 -2.79 4.62
N TYR A 137 -9.87 -3.14 5.22
CA TYR A 137 -9.13 -4.38 4.92
C TYR A 137 -9.94 -5.63 5.26
N ALA A 138 -10.60 -5.65 6.42
CA ALA A 138 -11.50 -6.75 6.79
C ALA A 138 -12.63 -6.93 5.77
N SER A 139 -13.17 -5.85 5.20
CA SER A 139 -14.23 -5.92 4.19
C SER A 139 -13.78 -6.55 2.86
N PHE A 140 -12.48 -6.67 2.63
CA PHE A 140 -11.88 -7.36 1.48
C PHE A 140 -11.35 -8.76 1.82
N GLY A 141 -11.57 -9.22 3.06
CA GLY A 141 -11.21 -10.57 3.49
C GLY A 141 -9.84 -10.70 4.15
N PHE A 142 -9.16 -9.58 4.46
CA PHE A 142 -7.97 -9.63 5.30
C PHE A 142 -8.34 -10.02 6.72
N VAL A 143 -7.59 -10.97 7.28
CA VAL A 143 -7.80 -11.49 8.62
C VAL A 143 -6.54 -11.24 9.45
N PRO A 144 -6.64 -10.62 10.63
CA PRO A 144 -5.50 -10.48 11.54
C PRO A 144 -4.89 -11.86 11.86
N ASN A 145 -3.57 -11.98 11.81
CA ASN A 145 -2.86 -13.23 12.09
C ASN A 145 -2.22 -13.27 13.49
N GLY A 146 -2.36 -12.20 14.28
CA GLY A 146 -1.79 -12.08 15.62
C GLY A 146 -0.32 -11.60 15.65
N GLU A 147 0.31 -11.44 14.49
CA GLU A 147 1.66 -10.89 14.39
C GLU A 147 1.63 -9.36 14.35
N LYS A 148 2.79 -8.77 14.60
CA LYS A 148 3.02 -7.33 14.57
C LYS A 148 4.16 -7.00 13.61
N ASP A 149 4.04 -5.83 12.98
CA ASP A 149 5.15 -5.14 12.31
C ASP A 149 5.41 -3.86 13.11
N GLY A 150 6.40 -3.93 14.02
CA GLY A 150 6.59 -2.88 15.02
C GLY A 150 5.35 -2.75 15.93
N ILE A 151 4.68 -1.61 15.87
CA ILE A 151 3.44 -1.33 16.64
C ILE A 151 2.17 -1.64 15.85
N GLU A 152 2.29 -1.99 14.59
CA GLU A 152 1.15 -2.22 13.69
C GLU A 152 0.64 -3.65 13.75
N ASP A 153 -0.65 -3.82 13.59
CA ASP A 153 -1.28 -5.13 13.45
C ASP A 153 -1.12 -5.65 12.02
N ILE A 154 -0.80 -6.95 11.87
CA ILE A 154 -0.71 -7.60 10.57
C ILE A 154 -2.03 -8.32 10.26
N ALA A 155 -2.52 -8.12 9.05
CA ALA A 155 -3.62 -8.90 8.49
C ALA A 155 -3.21 -9.52 7.15
N VAL A 156 -3.76 -10.70 6.86
CA VAL A 156 -3.40 -11.52 5.70
C VAL A 156 -4.62 -11.86 4.86
N LEU A 157 -4.40 -11.95 3.55
CA LEU A 157 -5.38 -12.36 2.55
C LEU A 157 -4.78 -13.48 1.69
N LYS A 158 -5.52 -14.55 1.46
CA LYS A 158 -5.17 -15.57 0.46
C LYS A 158 -5.42 -15.01 -0.95
N LEU A 159 -4.44 -15.17 -1.83
CA LEU A 159 -4.50 -14.74 -3.23
C LEU A 159 -5.12 -15.80 -4.13
#